data_82638886d8a263e17b11537ee8b8fd9e
#
_entry.id   82638886d8a263e17b11537ee8b8fd9e
#
_cell.length_a   1.000
_cell.length_b   1.000
_cell.length_c   1.000
_cell.angle_alpha   90.00
_cell.angle_beta   90.00
_cell.angle_gamma   90.00
#
_symmetry.space_group_name_H-M   'P 1'
#
loop_
_entity.id
_entity.type
_entity.pdbx_description
1 polymer ?
#
loop_
_entity_poly.entity_id
_entity_poly.type
_entity_poly.pdbx_seq_one_letter_code
_entity_poly.pdbx_strand_id
1 'polypeptide(L)'
;MAALCLVHLLWGPFGPEAAARFGAAYRAVDPGVEHSFVAVYNGFRGGESQARQALGVQADEEVHIGGRVQDLIAYRRALDEIACERVAFVNGWAEPLVDGWLAALTGALEEPGVGIAGCTGSWESPASAAPPHLKLHRRTLFEPFPNPHIRTNGWTIGTELARSLDWNVRRRKVGAESLESGKHGITRQVMAHGLRPVVVSRQGVVEVGDWPEARVFRSGRQEELLVRDNRTRQYDDADPRRRGFLARMAWGDRAVVEE
;
A
#
# COMPACT_ATOMS: atom_id res chain seq x y z
N MET A 1 -24.33 -7.09 1.38
CA MET A 1 -23.09 -6.29 1.40
C MET A 1 -21.99 -7.23 1.85
N ALA A 2 -20.90 -7.34 1.10
CA ALA A 2 -19.77 -8.17 1.51
C ALA A 2 -19.11 -7.57 2.77
N ALA A 3 -18.61 -8.41 3.68
CA ALA A 3 -17.88 -7.90 4.85
C ALA A 3 -16.53 -7.28 4.45
N LEU A 4 -15.90 -7.83 3.40
CA LEU A 4 -14.58 -7.43 2.93
C LEU A 4 -14.49 -7.45 1.40
N CYS A 5 -13.92 -6.40 0.80
CA CYS A 5 -13.46 -6.41 -0.59
C CYS A 5 -11.92 -6.37 -0.63
N LEU A 6 -11.34 -7.26 -1.41
CA LEU A 6 -9.94 -7.16 -1.83
C LEU A 6 -9.88 -6.51 -3.21
N VAL A 7 -9.38 -5.30 -3.27
CA VAL A 7 -9.27 -4.49 -4.50
C VAL A 7 -7.86 -4.59 -5.06
N HIS A 8 -7.71 -5.26 -6.21
CA HIS A 8 -6.44 -5.38 -6.91
C HIS A 8 -6.38 -4.43 -8.11
N LEU A 9 -5.36 -3.57 -8.14
CA LEU A 9 -5.15 -2.63 -9.22
C LEU A 9 -4.32 -3.23 -10.35
N LEU A 10 -4.95 -3.46 -11.49
CA LEU A 10 -4.33 -3.81 -12.75
C LEU A 10 -3.95 -2.52 -13.50
N TRP A 11 -2.65 -2.31 -13.71
CA TRP A 11 -2.14 -1.14 -14.42
C TRP A 11 -1.75 -1.50 -15.84
N GLY A 12 -2.50 -1.05 -16.83
CA GLY A 12 -2.34 -1.40 -18.24
C GLY A 12 -0.90 -1.31 -18.79
N PRO A 13 -0.10 -0.26 -18.46
CA PRO A 13 1.29 -0.18 -18.88
C PRO A 13 2.23 -1.27 -18.36
N PHE A 14 1.84 -2.04 -17.32
CA PHE A 14 2.66 -3.16 -16.83
C PHE A 14 2.47 -4.44 -17.64
N GLY A 15 1.47 -4.46 -18.52
CA GLY A 15 1.19 -5.64 -19.34
C GLY A 15 0.58 -6.80 -18.55
N PRO A 16 0.39 -7.94 -19.23
CA PRO A 16 -0.18 -9.14 -18.62
C PRO A 16 0.75 -9.83 -17.61
N GLU A 17 2.06 -9.58 -17.68
CA GLU A 17 3.06 -10.21 -16.79
C GLU A 17 2.87 -9.81 -15.32
N ALA A 18 2.48 -8.54 -15.07
CA ALA A 18 2.19 -8.10 -13.72
C ALA A 18 0.93 -8.77 -13.17
N ALA A 19 -0.11 -8.89 -13.99
CA ALA A 19 -1.33 -9.61 -13.64
C ALA A 19 -1.04 -11.11 -13.35
N ALA A 20 -0.24 -11.76 -14.20
CA ALA A 20 0.17 -13.17 -14.03
C ALA A 20 0.92 -13.37 -12.71
N ARG A 21 1.83 -12.46 -12.37
CA ARG A 21 2.65 -12.53 -11.15
C ARG A 21 1.77 -12.42 -9.89
N PHE A 22 0.88 -11.42 -9.84
CA PHE A 22 -0.07 -11.29 -8.73
C PHE A 22 -0.96 -12.53 -8.64
N GLY A 23 -1.58 -12.95 -9.76
CA GLY A 23 -2.50 -14.09 -9.76
C GLY A 23 -1.83 -15.40 -9.35
N ALA A 24 -0.57 -15.62 -9.72
CA ALA A 24 0.22 -16.77 -9.27
C ALA A 24 0.46 -16.72 -7.76
N ALA A 25 0.92 -15.58 -7.24
CA ALA A 25 1.17 -15.41 -5.80
C ALA A 25 -0.12 -15.54 -4.98
N TYR A 26 -1.21 -14.93 -5.44
CA TYR A 26 -2.52 -14.97 -4.78
C TYR A 26 -3.08 -16.39 -4.68
N ARG A 27 -2.93 -17.23 -5.73
CA ARG A 27 -3.37 -18.64 -5.70
C ARG A 27 -2.44 -19.56 -4.92
N ALA A 28 -1.21 -19.13 -4.66
CA ALA A 28 -0.22 -19.94 -3.96
C ALA A 28 -0.40 -19.93 -2.44
N VAL A 29 -1.15 -18.98 -1.90
CA VAL A 29 -1.38 -18.81 -0.45
C VAL A 29 -2.85 -18.60 -0.15
N ASP A 30 -3.30 -19.08 1.02
CA ASP A 30 -4.66 -18.84 1.49
C ASP A 30 -4.79 -17.41 2.05
N PRO A 31 -5.73 -16.58 1.57
CA PRO A 31 -6.01 -15.29 2.18
C PRO A 31 -6.45 -15.37 3.66
N GLY A 32 -7.00 -16.48 4.11
CA GLY A 32 -7.41 -16.76 5.50
C GLY A 32 -8.74 -16.10 5.90
N VAL A 33 -9.42 -15.41 4.99
CA VAL A 33 -10.72 -14.75 5.24
C VAL A 33 -11.55 -14.71 3.96
N GLU A 34 -12.87 -14.89 4.11
CA GLU A 34 -13.81 -14.70 3.00
C GLU A 34 -13.84 -13.23 2.56
N HIS A 35 -13.81 -13.00 1.26
CA HIS A 35 -13.82 -11.67 0.67
C HIS A 35 -14.32 -11.71 -0.78
N SER A 36 -14.87 -10.59 -1.24
CA SER A 36 -15.08 -10.34 -2.68
C SER A 36 -13.78 -9.87 -3.31
N PHE A 37 -13.37 -10.50 -4.41
CA PHE A 37 -12.20 -10.07 -5.19
C PHE A 37 -12.65 -9.09 -6.27
N VAL A 38 -12.14 -7.85 -6.19
CA VAL A 38 -12.44 -6.76 -7.13
C VAL A 38 -11.22 -6.45 -7.98
N ALA A 39 -11.36 -6.59 -9.30
CA ALA A 39 -10.31 -6.24 -10.25
C ALA A 39 -10.54 -4.81 -10.80
N VAL A 40 -9.57 -3.92 -10.60
CA VAL A 40 -9.61 -2.54 -11.09
C VAL A 40 -8.71 -2.38 -12.31
N TYR A 41 -9.29 -2.19 -13.48
CA TYR A 41 -8.57 -1.98 -14.75
C TYR A 41 -8.29 -0.50 -14.97
N ASN A 42 -7.01 -0.10 -14.88
CA ASN A 42 -6.59 1.31 -14.98
C ASN A 42 -5.57 1.51 -16.11
N GLY A 43 -5.82 2.45 -16.99
CA GLY A 43 -4.89 2.88 -18.03
C GLY A 43 -4.73 1.94 -19.21
N PHE A 44 -5.66 1.02 -19.40
CA PHE A 44 -5.68 0.14 -20.56
C PHE A 44 -6.07 0.91 -21.84
N ARG A 45 -5.44 0.57 -22.96
CA ARG A 45 -5.76 1.01 -24.33
C ARG A 45 -5.94 -0.20 -25.25
N GLY A 46 -6.52 -1.27 -24.73
CA GLY A 46 -6.53 -2.62 -25.26
C GLY A 46 -5.75 -3.56 -24.35
N GLY A 47 -5.89 -4.87 -24.55
CA GLY A 47 -5.18 -5.89 -23.76
C GLY A 47 -5.79 -6.21 -22.40
N GLU A 48 -6.95 -5.68 -22.02
CA GLU A 48 -7.66 -6.03 -20.77
C GLU A 48 -7.97 -7.52 -20.72
N SER A 49 -8.42 -8.12 -21.83
CA SER A 49 -8.71 -9.55 -21.91
C SER A 49 -7.45 -10.40 -21.67
N GLN A 50 -6.30 -9.95 -22.15
CA GLN A 50 -5.02 -10.63 -21.91
C GLN A 50 -4.60 -10.52 -20.45
N ALA A 51 -4.77 -9.34 -19.83
CA ALA A 51 -4.49 -9.14 -18.41
C ALA A 51 -5.42 -9.98 -17.53
N ARG A 52 -6.72 -10.03 -17.86
CA ARG A 52 -7.72 -10.88 -17.18
C ARG A 52 -7.34 -12.36 -17.28
N GLN A 53 -6.99 -12.83 -18.47
CA GLN A 53 -6.55 -14.22 -18.68
C GLN A 53 -5.28 -14.51 -17.90
N ALA A 54 -4.30 -13.61 -17.93
CA ALA A 54 -3.03 -13.78 -17.25
C ALA A 54 -3.18 -13.76 -15.72
N LEU A 55 -4.09 -12.95 -15.19
CA LEU A 55 -4.43 -12.93 -13.77
C LEU A 55 -4.85 -14.33 -13.28
N GLY A 56 -5.63 -15.07 -14.08
CA GLY A 56 -6.04 -16.44 -13.78
C GLY A 56 -6.82 -16.57 -12.46
N VAL A 57 -7.42 -15.48 -12.00
CA VAL A 57 -8.35 -15.39 -10.87
C VAL A 57 -9.62 -14.74 -11.40
N GLN A 58 -10.76 -15.36 -11.13
CA GLN A 58 -12.04 -14.77 -11.48
C GLN A 58 -12.34 -13.66 -10.47
N ALA A 59 -12.60 -12.45 -10.97
CA ALA A 59 -13.07 -11.36 -10.14
C ALA A 59 -14.59 -11.51 -9.91
N ASP A 60 -15.03 -11.19 -8.69
CA ASP A 60 -16.45 -11.08 -8.36
C ASP A 60 -17.02 -9.78 -8.93
N GLU A 61 -16.19 -8.73 -8.96
CA GLU A 61 -16.55 -7.44 -9.53
C GLU A 61 -15.36 -6.88 -10.36
N GLU A 62 -15.68 -6.15 -11.42
CA GLU A 62 -14.69 -5.46 -12.27
C GLU A 62 -15.01 -3.96 -12.34
N VAL A 63 -14.01 -3.13 -12.07
CA VAL A 63 -14.10 -1.67 -12.16
C VAL A 63 -13.19 -1.17 -13.28
N HIS A 64 -13.75 -0.43 -14.23
CA HIS A 64 -13.02 0.07 -15.39
C HIS A 64 -12.78 1.58 -15.29
N ILE A 65 -11.52 1.96 -15.06
CA ILE A 65 -11.12 3.37 -14.92
C ILE A 65 -10.78 3.95 -16.30
N GLY A 66 -11.58 4.88 -16.76
CA GLY A 66 -11.32 5.59 -18.00
C GLY A 66 -10.03 6.41 -17.95
N GLY A 67 -9.13 6.18 -18.93
CA GLY A 67 -7.84 6.87 -19.02
C GLY A 67 -6.79 6.32 -18.04
N ARG A 68 -5.68 7.05 -17.90
CA ARG A 68 -4.60 6.73 -16.94
C ARG A 68 -4.68 7.65 -15.75
N VAL A 69 -4.91 7.08 -14.58
CA VAL A 69 -4.86 7.80 -13.31
C VAL A 69 -3.87 7.13 -12.35
N GLN A 70 -3.45 7.80 -11.32
CA GLN A 70 -2.57 7.22 -10.31
C GLN A 70 -3.34 6.27 -9.39
N ASP A 71 -2.65 5.34 -8.77
CA ASP A 71 -3.21 4.24 -7.98
C ASP A 71 -4.26 4.72 -6.97
N LEU A 72 -3.94 5.74 -6.18
CA LEU A 72 -4.87 6.27 -5.17
C LEU A 72 -6.12 6.91 -5.79
N ILE A 73 -6.02 7.49 -6.99
CA ILE A 73 -7.19 8.00 -7.72
C ILE A 73 -8.05 6.84 -8.22
N ALA A 74 -7.41 5.76 -8.69
CA ALA A 74 -8.13 4.56 -9.11
C ALA A 74 -8.87 3.91 -7.93
N TYR A 75 -8.21 3.80 -6.77
CA TYR A 75 -8.85 3.30 -5.55
C TYR A 75 -10.03 4.16 -5.10
N ARG A 76 -9.87 5.49 -5.14
CA ARG A 76 -11.01 6.39 -4.81
C ARG A 76 -12.22 6.15 -5.72
N ARG A 77 -12.00 5.97 -7.03
CA ARG A 77 -13.09 5.68 -7.96
C ARG A 77 -13.70 4.30 -7.71
N ALA A 78 -12.88 3.29 -7.44
CA ALA A 78 -13.37 1.97 -7.09
C ALA A 78 -14.24 1.99 -5.83
N LEU A 79 -13.91 2.82 -4.83
CA LEU A 79 -14.72 2.99 -3.62
C LEU A 79 -16.16 3.48 -3.90
N ASP A 80 -16.40 4.15 -5.01
CA ASP A 80 -17.74 4.62 -5.38
C ASP A 80 -18.60 3.48 -5.95
N GLU A 81 -17.97 2.41 -6.46
CA GLU A 81 -18.65 1.30 -7.16
C GLU A 81 -18.79 0.06 -6.27
N ILE A 82 -17.91 -0.16 -5.28
CA ILE A 82 -17.94 -1.35 -4.42
C ILE A 82 -18.84 -1.16 -3.19
N ALA A 83 -19.39 -2.27 -2.68
CA ALA A 83 -20.28 -2.27 -1.51
C ALA A 83 -19.81 -3.30 -0.46
N CYS A 84 -18.93 -2.87 0.45
CA CYS A 84 -18.42 -3.69 1.55
C CYS A 84 -18.17 -2.84 2.81
N GLU A 85 -18.03 -3.50 3.97
CA GLU A 85 -17.75 -2.83 5.24
C GLU A 85 -16.30 -2.41 5.36
N ARG A 86 -15.38 -3.27 4.89
CA ARG A 86 -13.93 -3.05 4.88
C ARG A 86 -13.38 -3.25 3.49
N VAL A 87 -12.32 -2.53 3.18
CA VAL A 87 -11.63 -2.66 1.90
C VAL A 87 -10.13 -2.82 2.12
N ALA A 88 -9.56 -3.80 1.45
CA ALA A 88 -8.12 -3.97 1.35
C ALA A 88 -7.68 -3.64 -0.08
N PHE A 89 -6.64 -2.82 -0.22
CA PHE A 89 -6.10 -2.41 -1.51
C PHE A 89 -4.71 -3.02 -1.72
N VAL A 90 -4.50 -3.61 -2.88
CA VAL A 90 -3.19 -4.10 -3.33
C VAL A 90 -2.88 -3.58 -4.73
N ASN A 91 -1.66 -3.12 -4.93
CA ASN A 91 -1.26 -2.55 -6.22
C ASN A 91 -0.78 -3.63 -7.22
N GLY A 92 -0.51 -3.22 -8.47
CA GLY A 92 -0.08 -4.14 -9.53
C GLY A 92 1.30 -4.79 -9.34
N TRP A 93 2.03 -4.45 -8.29
CA TRP A 93 3.30 -5.07 -7.91
C TRP A 93 3.19 -5.99 -6.69
N ALA A 94 2.01 -6.04 -6.07
CA ALA A 94 1.79 -6.83 -4.86
C ALA A 94 1.94 -8.32 -5.14
N GLU A 95 2.57 -9.02 -4.20
CA GLU A 95 2.68 -10.49 -4.16
C GLU A 95 2.44 -10.93 -2.72
N PRO A 96 1.29 -11.51 -2.39
CA PRO A 96 1.07 -12.19 -1.12
C PRO A 96 2.12 -13.30 -0.91
N LEU A 97 2.63 -13.44 0.32
CA LEU A 97 3.77 -14.32 0.63
C LEU A 97 3.42 -15.48 1.56
N VAL A 98 2.34 -15.37 2.32
CA VAL A 98 2.02 -16.31 3.40
C VAL A 98 0.53 -16.54 3.52
N ASP A 99 0.15 -17.73 3.99
CA ASP A 99 -1.22 -18.04 4.33
C ASP A 99 -1.73 -17.11 5.46
N GLY A 100 -3.01 -16.76 5.39
CA GLY A 100 -3.64 -15.85 6.37
C GLY A 100 -3.27 -14.37 6.21
N TRP A 101 -2.54 -13.98 5.18
CA TRP A 101 -2.04 -12.62 4.99
C TRP A 101 -3.14 -11.55 5.00
N LEU A 102 -4.28 -11.84 4.35
CA LEU A 102 -5.40 -10.90 4.25
C LEU A 102 -6.20 -10.87 5.57
N ALA A 103 -6.38 -12.02 6.20
CA ALA A 103 -7.00 -12.12 7.52
C ALA A 103 -6.19 -11.32 8.57
N ALA A 104 -4.87 -11.47 8.58
CA ALA A 104 -3.98 -10.72 9.47
C ALA A 104 -4.10 -9.20 9.21
N LEU A 105 -4.01 -8.79 7.94
CA LEU A 105 -4.08 -7.39 7.55
C LEU A 105 -5.42 -6.74 7.95
N THR A 106 -6.54 -7.40 7.66
CA THR A 106 -7.87 -6.83 7.90
C THR A 106 -8.35 -7.01 9.34
N GLY A 107 -7.89 -8.07 10.02
CA GLY A 107 -8.14 -8.30 11.45
C GLY A 107 -7.55 -7.20 12.33
N ALA A 108 -6.49 -6.54 11.91
CA ALA A 108 -5.91 -5.39 12.63
C ALA A 108 -6.91 -4.25 12.84
N LEU A 109 -7.93 -4.10 11.98
CA LEU A 109 -8.98 -3.08 12.16
C LEU A 109 -9.97 -3.42 13.29
N GLU A 110 -9.91 -4.62 13.85
CA GLU A 110 -10.73 -5.03 15.01
C GLU A 110 -10.11 -4.58 16.32
N GLU A 111 -8.82 -4.19 16.32
CA GLU A 111 -8.17 -3.63 17.50
C GLU A 111 -8.72 -2.24 17.83
N PRO A 112 -8.95 -1.94 19.10
CA PRO A 112 -9.51 -0.66 19.53
C PRO A 112 -8.70 0.54 19.01
N GLY A 113 -9.38 1.45 18.30
CA GLY A 113 -8.80 2.69 17.82
C GLY A 113 -7.92 2.56 16.57
N VAL A 114 -7.78 1.38 15.96
CA VAL A 114 -7.10 1.24 14.67
C VAL A 114 -8.02 1.72 13.56
N GLY A 115 -7.54 2.66 12.75
CA GLY A 115 -8.29 3.22 11.61
C GLY A 115 -7.77 2.80 10.25
N ILE A 116 -6.48 2.48 10.17
CA ILE A 116 -5.82 2.02 8.94
C ILE A 116 -4.70 1.06 9.29
N ALA A 117 -4.59 -0.03 8.54
CA ALA A 117 -3.50 -0.98 8.67
C ALA A 117 -2.80 -1.20 7.31
N GLY A 118 -1.49 -1.38 7.33
CA GLY A 118 -0.70 -1.64 6.13
C GLY A 118 0.29 -2.77 6.30
N CYS A 119 0.56 -3.51 5.23
CA CYS A 119 1.65 -4.50 5.20
C CYS A 119 3.02 -3.84 5.34
N THR A 120 3.13 -2.56 5.06
CA THR A 120 4.35 -1.76 5.18
C THR A 120 4.03 -0.32 5.57
N GLY A 121 4.89 0.26 6.37
CA GLY A 121 4.93 1.68 6.69
C GLY A 121 6.30 2.28 6.38
N SER A 122 6.43 3.58 6.52
CA SER A 122 7.72 4.27 6.38
C SER A 122 7.70 5.59 7.16
N TRP A 123 8.89 6.05 7.55
CA TRP A 123 9.10 7.39 8.08
C TRP A 123 9.77 8.32 7.05
N GLU A 124 9.92 7.87 5.82
CA GLU A 124 10.52 8.67 4.74
C GLU A 124 9.82 10.02 4.57
N SER A 125 10.61 11.05 4.32
CA SER A 125 10.08 12.38 4.06
C SER A 125 10.63 12.94 2.75
N PRO A 126 9.76 13.18 1.77
CA PRO A 126 10.14 13.91 0.56
C PRO A 126 10.68 15.32 0.82
N ALA A 127 10.30 15.95 1.96
CA ALA A 127 10.83 17.24 2.37
C ALA A 127 12.28 17.15 2.86
N SER A 128 12.63 16.08 3.59
CA SER A 128 13.98 15.86 4.11
C SER A 128 14.94 15.37 3.02
N ALA A 129 14.46 14.54 2.10
CA ALA A 129 15.23 14.01 0.98
C ALA A 129 15.38 14.98 -0.21
N ALA A 130 14.69 16.12 -0.19
CA ALA A 130 14.70 17.08 -1.29
C ALA A 130 16.05 17.80 -1.43
N PRO A 131 16.53 18.05 -2.66
CA PRO A 131 17.67 18.89 -2.90
C PRO A 131 17.39 20.34 -2.44
N PRO A 132 18.42 21.12 -2.12
CA PRO A 132 18.28 22.46 -1.50
C PRO A 132 17.29 23.39 -2.21
N HIS A 133 17.30 23.43 -3.54
CA HIS A 133 16.42 24.31 -4.35
C HIS A 133 14.94 23.92 -4.33
N LEU A 134 14.60 22.69 -3.95
CA LEU A 134 13.23 22.21 -3.83
C LEU A 134 12.75 22.07 -2.37
N LYS A 135 13.66 22.20 -1.42
CA LYS A 135 13.41 21.91 0.00
C LYS A 135 12.26 22.74 0.59
N LEU A 136 12.25 24.04 0.29
CA LEU A 136 11.19 24.93 0.76
C LEU A 136 9.82 24.54 0.20
N HIS A 137 9.75 24.29 -1.10
CA HIS A 137 8.51 23.85 -1.75
C HIS A 137 8.03 22.48 -1.20
N ARG A 138 8.96 21.52 -1.01
CA ARG A 138 8.60 20.22 -0.46
C ARG A 138 8.09 20.31 0.99
N ARG A 139 8.62 21.22 1.80
CA ARG A 139 8.15 21.48 3.18
C ARG A 139 6.73 22.08 3.26
N THR A 140 6.22 22.66 2.20
CA THR A 140 4.80 23.06 2.17
C THR A 140 3.84 21.88 2.05
N LEU A 141 4.29 20.77 1.47
CA LEU A 141 3.48 19.58 1.16
C LEU A 141 3.72 18.42 2.13
N PHE A 142 4.93 18.29 2.66
CA PHE A 142 5.36 17.15 3.47
C PHE A 142 5.96 17.60 4.79
N GLU A 143 5.74 16.82 5.84
CA GLU A 143 6.46 17.00 7.09
C GLU A 143 7.94 16.59 6.95
N PRO A 144 8.84 17.18 7.75
CA PRO A 144 10.21 16.69 7.83
C PRO A 144 10.25 15.27 8.42
N PHE A 145 11.39 14.59 8.26
CA PHE A 145 11.65 13.30 8.91
C PHE A 145 11.66 13.45 10.46
N PRO A 146 11.07 12.50 11.21
CA PRO A 146 10.30 11.34 10.77
C PRO A 146 8.89 11.72 10.30
N ASN A 147 8.46 11.13 9.18
CA ASN A 147 7.14 11.37 8.62
C ASN A 147 6.37 10.04 8.47
N PRO A 148 5.82 9.49 9.57
CA PRO A 148 5.17 8.19 9.54
C PRO A 148 3.95 8.19 8.62
N HIS A 149 3.92 7.20 7.73
CA HIS A 149 2.79 6.95 6.83
C HIS A 149 2.71 5.47 6.46
N ILE A 150 1.48 4.98 6.28
CA ILE A 150 1.22 3.68 5.66
C ILE A 150 1.50 3.79 4.16
N ARG A 151 2.26 2.84 3.64
CA ARG A 151 2.53 2.75 2.20
C ARG A 151 1.33 2.12 1.49
N THR A 152 1.00 2.64 0.31
CA THR A 152 -0.23 2.29 -0.41
C THR A 152 -0.11 1.05 -1.33
N ASN A 153 0.82 0.14 -1.03
CA ASN A 153 1.04 -1.09 -1.79
C ASN A 153 0.25 -2.31 -1.31
N GLY A 154 -0.15 -2.31 -0.03
CA GLY A 154 -0.98 -3.33 0.62
C GLY A 154 -1.50 -2.77 1.93
N TRP A 155 -2.76 -2.35 1.97
CA TRP A 155 -3.33 -1.68 3.12
C TRP A 155 -4.85 -1.86 3.19
N THR A 156 -5.42 -1.67 4.36
CA THR A 156 -6.85 -1.83 4.64
C THR A 156 -7.40 -0.70 5.50
N ILE A 157 -8.69 -0.42 5.32
CA ILE A 157 -9.42 0.64 6.02
C ILE A 157 -10.92 0.31 6.00
N GLY A 158 -11.68 0.80 6.97
CA GLY A 158 -13.14 0.78 6.90
C GLY A 158 -13.66 1.61 5.72
N THR A 159 -14.61 1.08 4.96
CA THR A 159 -15.08 1.73 3.72
C THR A 159 -15.72 3.09 3.98
N GLU A 160 -16.50 3.25 5.05
CA GLU A 160 -17.09 4.54 5.43
C GLU A 160 -16.02 5.57 5.78
N LEU A 161 -15.02 5.17 6.58
CA LEU A 161 -13.89 6.04 6.89
C LEU A 161 -13.15 6.42 5.61
N ALA A 162 -12.85 5.47 4.73
CA ALA A 162 -12.19 5.74 3.46
C ALA A 162 -12.97 6.76 2.61
N ARG A 163 -14.30 6.64 2.52
CA ARG A 163 -15.15 7.58 1.79
C ARG A 163 -15.20 8.97 2.40
N SER A 164 -15.04 9.10 3.71
CA SER A 164 -15.05 10.39 4.43
C SER A 164 -13.75 11.18 4.29
N LEU A 165 -12.64 10.52 3.89
CA LEU A 165 -11.35 11.19 3.72
C LEU A 165 -11.35 12.13 2.51
N ASP A 166 -10.53 13.16 2.56
CA ASP A 166 -10.27 14.04 1.42
C ASP A 166 -9.26 13.39 0.46
N TRP A 167 -9.76 12.93 -0.68
CA TRP A 167 -8.96 12.37 -1.78
C TRP A 167 -8.61 13.40 -2.84
N ASN A 168 -8.56 14.68 -2.50
CA ASN A 168 -8.33 15.75 -3.46
C ASN A 168 -6.89 15.70 -4.01
N VAL A 169 -6.70 14.88 -5.01
CA VAL A 169 -5.41 14.63 -5.65
C VAL A 169 -5.26 15.56 -6.83
N ARG A 170 -4.29 16.46 -6.78
CA ARG A 170 -3.83 17.14 -8.00
C ARG A 170 -3.31 16.08 -8.96
N ARG A 171 -3.72 16.13 -10.23
CA ARG A 171 -3.44 15.12 -11.30
C ARG A 171 -1.95 14.90 -11.64
N ARG A 172 -1.01 15.29 -10.78
CA ARG A 172 0.44 15.15 -10.97
C ARG A 172 1.01 14.13 -9.97
N LYS A 173 2.14 13.52 -10.32
CA LYS A 173 2.87 12.57 -9.44
C LYS A 173 3.06 13.09 -8.02
N VAL A 174 3.33 14.39 -7.85
CA VAL A 174 3.41 15.06 -6.55
C VAL A 174 2.09 14.99 -5.78
N GLY A 175 0.94 14.95 -6.46
CA GLY A 175 -0.37 14.81 -5.84
C GLY A 175 -0.58 13.46 -5.18
N ALA A 176 -0.24 12.35 -5.84
CA ALA A 176 -0.36 11.02 -5.23
C ALA A 176 0.66 10.81 -4.10
N GLU A 177 1.90 11.27 -4.29
CA GLU A 177 2.92 11.27 -3.23
C GLU A 177 2.45 12.06 -2.00
N SER A 178 1.77 13.20 -2.21
CA SER A 178 1.22 14.01 -1.10
C SER A 178 -0.01 13.36 -0.44
N LEU A 179 -0.79 12.57 -1.17
CA LEU A 179 -1.91 11.84 -0.59
C LEU A 179 -1.42 10.61 0.20
N GLU A 180 -0.32 9.98 -0.19
CA GLU A 180 0.29 8.88 0.57
C GLU A 180 1.00 9.43 1.84
N SER A 181 1.96 10.35 1.69
CA SER A 181 2.89 10.75 2.74
C SER A 181 2.89 12.26 3.06
N GLY A 182 1.98 13.04 2.47
CA GLY A 182 1.90 14.47 2.69
C GLY A 182 1.21 14.87 3.99
N LYS A 183 1.21 16.19 4.27
CA LYS A 183 0.55 16.79 5.44
C LYS A 183 -0.94 16.51 5.53
N HIS A 184 -1.58 16.30 4.39
CA HIS A 184 -2.99 15.91 4.26
C HIS A 184 -3.11 14.50 3.68
N GLY A 185 -2.09 13.66 3.84
CA GLY A 185 -2.10 12.27 3.38
C GLY A 185 -3.09 11.41 4.16
N ILE A 186 -3.47 10.27 3.57
CA ILE A 186 -4.46 9.33 4.14
C ILE A 186 -4.14 9.00 5.59
N THR A 187 -2.91 8.59 5.88
CA THR A 187 -2.50 8.24 7.26
C THR A 187 -2.71 9.41 8.23
N ARG A 188 -2.37 10.62 7.83
CA ARG A 188 -2.54 11.82 8.66
C ARG A 188 -4.00 12.19 8.88
N GLN A 189 -4.84 12.00 7.87
CA GLN A 189 -6.28 12.22 8.00
C GLN A 189 -6.89 11.21 8.99
N VAL A 190 -6.52 9.93 8.89
CA VAL A 190 -6.95 8.90 9.87
C VAL A 190 -6.53 9.29 11.29
N MET A 191 -5.29 9.73 11.49
CA MET A 191 -4.82 10.22 12.80
C MET A 191 -5.60 11.45 13.28
N ALA A 192 -6.01 12.35 12.39
CA ALA A 192 -6.83 13.52 12.73
C ALA A 192 -8.25 13.14 13.18
N HIS A 193 -8.75 11.96 12.80
CA HIS A 193 -9.98 11.36 13.36
C HIS A 193 -9.76 10.70 14.73
N GLY A 194 -8.58 10.82 15.34
CA GLY A 194 -8.24 10.19 16.62
C GLY A 194 -7.97 8.70 16.52
N LEU A 195 -7.76 8.17 15.32
CA LEU A 195 -7.51 6.75 15.05
C LEU A 195 -6.03 6.49 14.81
N ARG A 196 -5.59 5.25 15.10
CA ARG A 196 -4.20 4.82 14.98
C ARG A 196 -3.90 4.18 13.63
N PRO A 197 -2.79 4.52 12.96
CA PRO A 197 -2.23 3.74 11.88
C PRO A 197 -1.33 2.65 12.43
N VAL A 198 -1.44 1.43 11.91
CA VAL A 198 -0.60 0.30 12.32
C VAL A 198 0.01 -0.40 11.12
N VAL A 199 1.18 -1.01 11.32
CA VAL A 199 1.78 -1.94 10.37
C VAL A 199 1.47 -3.36 10.84
N VAL A 200 1.21 -4.26 9.91
CA VAL A 200 0.95 -5.67 10.19
C VAL A 200 2.10 -6.52 9.67
N SER A 201 2.72 -7.25 10.57
CA SER A 201 3.75 -8.23 10.31
C SER A 201 3.21 -9.65 10.48
N ARG A 202 4.02 -10.68 10.17
CA ARG A 202 3.69 -12.08 10.50
C ARG A 202 3.55 -12.31 12.01
N GLN A 203 4.16 -11.46 12.84
CA GLN A 203 4.11 -11.55 14.30
C GLN A 203 2.89 -10.81 14.90
N GLY A 204 2.16 -10.03 14.08
CA GLY A 204 1.00 -9.28 14.51
C GLY A 204 1.10 -7.79 14.21
N VAL A 205 0.29 -7.02 14.93
CA VAL A 205 0.16 -5.57 14.79
C VAL A 205 1.33 -4.85 15.45
N VAL A 206 1.87 -3.84 14.78
CA VAL A 206 3.02 -3.04 15.22
C VAL A 206 2.66 -1.56 15.22
N GLU A 207 2.87 -0.90 16.34
CA GLU A 207 2.62 0.53 16.53
C GLU A 207 3.65 1.41 15.80
N VAL A 208 3.29 2.65 15.51
CA VAL A 208 4.10 3.61 14.73
C VAL A 208 5.52 3.74 15.25
N GLY A 209 5.70 3.73 16.58
CA GLY A 209 7.00 3.86 17.22
C GLY A 209 7.95 2.69 16.93
N ASP A 210 7.41 1.51 16.65
CA ASP A 210 8.16 0.26 16.51
C ASP A 210 8.19 -0.26 15.06
N TRP A 211 7.71 0.50 14.08
CA TRP A 211 7.77 0.10 12.67
C TRP A 211 9.17 -0.24 12.16
N PRO A 212 10.26 0.44 12.59
CA PRO A 212 11.61 0.05 12.18
C PRO A 212 11.97 -1.40 12.53
N GLU A 213 11.48 -1.91 13.67
CA GLU A 213 11.74 -3.25 14.20
C GLU A 213 10.76 -4.30 13.66
N ALA A 214 9.69 -3.88 12.96
CA ALA A 214 8.69 -4.80 12.38
C ALA A 214 9.23 -5.72 11.29
N ARG A 215 10.42 -5.44 10.74
CA ARG A 215 11.10 -6.24 9.71
C ARG A 215 10.25 -6.52 8.46
N VAL A 216 9.44 -5.53 8.06
CA VAL A 216 8.55 -5.62 6.89
C VAL A 216 8.93 -4.69 5.75
N PHE A 217 9.62 -3.56 6.03
CA PHE A 217 10.02 -2.62 4.99
C PHE A 217 11.39 -2.05 5.26
N ARG A 218 12.34 -2.36 4.39
CA ARG A 218 13.74 -1.88 4.47
C ARG A 218 14.34 -2.04 5.87
N SER A 219 14.03 -3.15 6.51
CA SER A 219 14.44 -3.49 7.86
C SER A 219 14.76 -4.98 7.96
N GLY A 220 15.93 -5.34 8.50
CA GLY A 220 16.41 -6.71 8.53
C GLY A 220 16.45 -7.33 7.13
N ARG A 221 15.94 -8.53 7.00
CA ARG A 221 15.72 -9.24 5.72
C ARG A 221 14.28 -9.17 5.24
N GLN A 222 13.48 -8.29 5.82
CA GLN A 222 12.03 -8.21 5.56
C GLN A 222 11.30 -9.55 5.78
N GLU A 223 11.80 -10.36 6.71
CA GLU A 223 11.33 -11.73 6.95
C GLU A 223 9.90 -11.81 7.49
N GLU A 224 9.39 -10.69 8.05
CA GLU A 224 8.04 -10.61 8.61
C GLU A 224 7.00 -10.02 7.62
N LEU A 225 7.39 -9.83 6.37
CA LEU A 225 6.56 -9.23 5.34
C LEU A 225 5.40 -10.15 4.92
N LEU A 226 4.17 -9.61 4.90
CA LEU A 226 2.97 -10.31 4.43
C LEU A 226 2.79 -10.24 2.91
N VAL A 227 3.05 -9.06 2.33
CA VAL A 227 2.88 -8.77 0.91
C VAL A 227 4.10 -8.05 0.38
N ARG A 228 4.76 -8.64 -0.58
CA ARG A 228 5.90 -8.05 -1.29
C ARG A 228 5.45 -7.07 -2.38
N ASP A 229 6.28 -6.08 -2.67
CA ASP A 229 6.12 -5.18 -3.81
C ASP A 229 7.46 -4.89 -4.51
N ASN A 230 7.47 -4.00 -5.50
CA ASN A 230 8.69 -3.62 -6.21
C ASN A 230 9.72 -2.90 -5.31
N ARG A 231 9.31 -2.23 -4.24
CA ARG A 231 10.22 -1.52 -3.34
C ARG A 231 10.86 -2.46 -2.32
N THR A 232 10.09 -3.43 -1.83
CA THR A 232 10.64 -4.48 -0.96
C THR A 232 11.60 -5.36 -1.73
N ARG A 233 11.27 -5.75 -3.00
CA ARG A 233 12.23 -6.44 -3.89
C ARG A 233 13.49 -5.63 -4.13
N GLN A 234 13.37 -4.32 -4.41
CA GLN A 234 14.53 -3.44 -4.59
C GLN A 234 15.48 -3.48 -3.39
N TYR A 235 14.95 -3.63 -2.18
CA TYR A 235 15.75 -3.75 -0.97
C TYR A 235 16.39 -5.13 -0.85
N ASP A 236 15.64 -6.20 -1.12
CA ASP A 236 16.15 -7.58 -1.08
C ASP A 236 17.29 -7.79 -2.09
N ASP A 237 17.16 -7.24 -3.30
CA ASP A 237 18.14 -7.35 -4.39
C ASP A 237 19.34 -6.39 -4.24
N ALA A 238 19.30 -5.48 -3.27
CA ALA A 238 20.36 -4.48 -3.10
C ALA A 238 21.60 -5.08 -2.44
N ASP A 239 22.77 -4.60 -2.85
CA ASP A 239 24.03 -4.86 -2.14
C ASP A 239 23.99 -4.29 -0.70
N PRO A 240 24.86 -4.72 0.22
CA PRO A 240 24.84 -4.29 1.63
C PRO A 240 24.91 -2.77 1.81
N ARG A 241 25.73 -2.07 1.01
CA ARG A 241 25.86 -0.61 1.07
C ARG A 241 24.57 0.09 0.67
N ARG A 242 23.95 -0.36 -0.42
CA ARG A 242 22.67 0.17 -0.92
C ARG A 242 21.54 -0.17 0.03
N ARG A 243 21.51 -1.37 0.59
CA ARG A 243 20.55 -1.79 1.60
C ARG A 243 20.59 -0.90 2.83
N GLY A 244 21.79 -0.66 3.39
CA GLY A 244 21.97 0.26 4.51
C GLY A 244 21.55 1.70 4.21
N PHE A 245 21.77 2.19 2.99
CA PHE A 245 21.27 3.48 2.56
C PHE A 245 19.73 3.53 2.53
N LEU A 246 19.09 2.52 1.93
CA LEU A 246 17.63 2.43 1.84
C LEU A 246 16.98 2.31 3.22
N ALA A 247 17.56 1.52 4.13
CA ALA A 247 17.11 1.39 5.49
C ALA A 247 17.16 2.73 6.24
N ARG A 248 18.29 3.45 6.16
CA ARG A 248 18.41 4.77 6.78
C ARG A 248 17.47 5.81 6.18
N MET A 249 17.17 5.74 4.89
CA MET A 249 16.15 6.61 4.29
C MET A 249 14.77 6.38 4.91
N ALA A 250 14.41 5.11 5.16
CA ALA A 250 13.13 4.74 5.74
C ALA A 250 13.05 5.04 7.24
N TRP A 251 14.13 4.80 8.00
CA TRP A 251 14.08 4.70 9.45
C TRP A 251 15.07 5.61 10.21
N GLY A 252 15.95 6.32 9.50
CA GLY A 252 16.98 7.15 10.12
C GLY A 252 17.95 6.32 10.97
N ASP A 253 18.19 6.77 12.20
CA ASP A 253 19.11 6.11 13.15
C ASP A 253 18.50 4.82 13.76
N ARG A 254 17.19 4.58 13.56
CA ARG A 254 16.53 3.33 13.99
C ARG A 254 16.55 2.23 12.92
N ALA A 255 17.31 2.42 11.85
CA ALA A 255 17.42 1.44 10.78
C ALA A 255 18.06 0.13 11.30
N VAL A 256 17.33 -0.98 11.17
CA VAL A 256 17.83 -2.33 11.42
C VAL A 256 18.47 -2.85 10.14
N VAL A 257 19.79 -2.94 10.12
CA VAL A 257 20.57 -3.45 8.98
C VAL A 257 21.31 -4.70 9.45
N GLU A 258 21.07 -5.80 8.78
CA GLU A 258 21.86 -7.02 8.98
C GLU A 258 23.09 -6.98 8.07
N GLU A 259 24.24 -7.37 8.60
CA GLU A 259 25.51 -7.48 7.87
C GLU A 259 25.52 -8.66 6.89
#